data_d691dd4727fee375dde275612b7f74c1
#
_entry.id   d691dd4727fee375dde275612b7f74c1
#
_cell.length_a   1.000
_cell.length_b   1.000
_cell.length_c   1.000
_cell.angle_alpha   90.00
_cell.angle_beta   90.00
_cell.angle_gamma   90.00
#
_symmetry.space_group_name_H-M   'P 1'
#
loop_
_entity.id
_entity.type
_entity.pdbx_description
1 polymer ?
#
loop_
_entity_poly.entity_id
_entity_poly.type
_entity_poly.pdbx_seq_one_letter_code
_entity_poly.pdbx_strand_id
1 'polypeptide(L)'
;MDIRRFLLAAVLFSATLFAAPQPKPPVSGAWRLVFAEEFNGINLNPKVWMKLRGLGPGYREPYNPDMDDSAFDAGYTTVSNGVLRIHWKAAPITVKGATYPYTTGVATTATGFNFRYGVIEARIWLPRISGIAPTFWLLPTPVDSTWPPEIDIAEFSTGAQGKVDAHFNVHYQKNGRLRQIAGFPTYGENLGGAWHTYTLDWRPNSMTMLLDGKAVYRYTGEGIPLDVNVCRLLQRRHEGGKAGAGLHAG
;
A
#
# COMPACT_ATOMS: atom_id res chain seq x y z
N MET A 1 15.94 45.54 -57.60
CA MET A 1 15.08 44.51 -56.91
C MET A 1 15.98 43.81 -55.92
N ASP A 2 15.94 44.25 -54.69
CA ASP A 2 16.94 43.99 -53.67
C ASP A 2 16.37 42.91 -52.70
N ILE A 3 16.93 41.72 -52.70
CA ILE A 3 16.48 40.59 -51.89
C ILE A 3 17.35 40.58 -50.64
N ARG A 4 16.82 41.17 -49.54
CA ARG A 4 17.45 41.04 -48.21
C ARG A 4 17.20 39.67 -47.65
N ARG A 5 18.27 38.90 -47.50
CA ARG A 5 18.28 37.62 -46.76
C ARG A 5 18.24 37.90 -45.25
N PHE A 6 17.14 37.54 -44.61
CA PHE A 6 17.05 37.46 -43.12
C PHE A 6 17.71 36.15 -42.69
N LEU A 7 18.84 36.24 -42.00
CA LEU A 7 19.40 35.13 -41.23
C LEU A 7 18.65 35.05 -39.89
N LEU A 8 17.87 34.01 -39.72
CA LEU A 8 17.24 33.69 -38.42
C LEU A 8 18.29 32.89 -37.62
N ALA A 9 18.91 33.53 -36.62
CA ALA A 9 19.77 32.86 -35.66
C ALA A 9 18.88 32.12 -34.64
N ALA A 10 18.79 30.78 -34.76
CA ALA A 10 18.16 29.95 -33.75
C ALA A 10 19.10 29.85 -32.54
N VAL A 11 18.77 30.53 -31.46
CA VAL A 11 19.43 30.37 -30.17
C VAL A 11 18.89 29.10 -29.53
N LEU A 12 19.66 28.02 -29.61
CA LEU A 12 19.40 26.78 -28.88
C LEU A 12 19.71 27.02 -27.38
N PHE A 13 18.69 27.28 -26.60
CA PHE A 13 18.79 27.20 -25.14
C PHE A 13 18.88 25.70 -24.76
N SER A 14 20.09 25.22 -24.48
CA SER A 14 20.27 23.96 -23.76
C SER A 14 19.81 24.14 -22.32
N ALA A 15 18.55 23.87 -22.05
CA ALA A 15 18.10 23.74 -20.69
C ALA A 15 18.76 22.50 -20.09
N THR A 16 19.80 22.68 -19.30
CA THR A 16 20.28 21.65 -18.38
C THR A 16 19.15 21.37 -17.40
N LEU A 17 18.40 20.31 -17.64
CA LEU A 17 17.48 19.75 -16.67
C LEU A 17 18.31 19.27 -15.47
N PHE A 18 18.45 20.13 -14.45
CA PHE A 18 18.89 19.67 -13.16
C PHE A 18 17.82 18.67 -12.68
N ALA A 19 18.18 17.39 -12.62
CA ALA A 19 17.33 16.39 -12.01
C ALA A 19 17.00 16.88 -10.59
N ALA A 20 15.71 16.94 -10.26
CA ALA A 20 15.30 17.29 -8.91
C ALA A 20 16.00 16.36 -7.91
N PRO A 21 16.42 16.86 -6.74
CA PRO A 21 17.03 16.02 -5.73
C PRO A 21 16.13 14.84 -5.43
N GLN A 22 16.70 13.63 -5.50
CA GLN A 22 15.92 12.42 -5.18
C GLN A 22 15.45 12.48 -3.73
N PRO A 23 14.20 12.15 -3.42
CA PRO A 23 13.70 12.15 -2.07
C PRO A 23 14.53 11.20 -1.21
N LYS A 24 14.95 11.69 -0.04
CA LYS A 24 15.66 10.87 0.93
C LYS A 24 14.66 10.34 1.96
N PRO A 25 14.77 9.07 2.37
CA PRO A 25 13.92 8.55 3.42
C PRO A 25 14.19 9.27 4.76
N PRO A 26 13.22 9.35 5.65
CA PRO A 26 13.33 10.05 6.94
C PRO A 26 14.17 9.26 7.97
N VAL A 27 15.07 8.41 7.53
CA VAL A 27 15.94 7.57 8.35
C VAL A 27 17.40 7.76 7.94
N SER A 28 18.31 7.66 8.90
CA SER A 28 19.74 7.82 8.67
C SER A 28 20.34 6.69 7.83
N GLY A 29 21.34 7.01 7.02
CA GLY A 29 22.07 6.04 6.20
C GLY A 29 22.33 6.55 4.78
N ALA A 30 23.10 5.75 4.03
CA ALA A 30 23.29 5.95 2.61
C ALA A 30 22.18 5.16 1.86
N TRP A 31 21.28 5.87 1.20
CA TRP A 31 20.13 5.30 0.51
C TRP A 31 20.20 5.54 -0.98
N ARG A 32 19.72 4.58 -1.74
CA ARG A 32 19.49 4.69 -3.18
C ARG A 32 18.02 4.47 -3.45
N LEU A 33 17.36 5.41 -4.13
CA LEU A 33 16.00 5.22 -4.62
C LEU A 33 16.02 4.13 -5.69
N VAL A 34 15.23 3.08 -5.49
CA VAL A 34 15.12 1.94 -6.41
C VAL A 34 13.76 1.86 -7.09
N PHE A 35 12.76 2.49 -6.50
CA PHE A 35 11.41 2.55 -7.04
C PHE A 35 10.73 3.85 -6.56
N ALA A 36 10.03 4.52 -7.47
CA ALA A 36 9.12 5.62 -7.16
C ALA A 36 7.92 5.56 -8.10
N GLU A 37 6.75 5.88 -7.59
CA GLU A 37 5.52 6.03 -8.36
C GLU A 37 4.75 7.25 -7.86
N GLU A 38 4.68 8.27 -8.70
CA GLU A 38 4.04 9.55 -8.39
C GLU A 38 2.64 9.67 -9.02
N PHE A 39 2.17 8.60 -9.69
CA PHE A 39 0.86 8.52 -10.34
C PHE A 39 0.55 9.67 -11.32
N ASN A 40 1.58 10.20 -12.00
CA ASN A 40 1.46 11.33 -12.91
C ASN A 40 0.73 11.01 -14.22
N GLY A 41 0.51 9.73 -14.51
CA GLY A 41 -0.25 9.27 -15.67
C GLY A 41 -1.75 9.29 -15.48
N ILE A 42 -2.45 8.70 -16.44
CA ILE A 42 -3.90 8.43 -16.38
C ILE A 42 -4.20 6.96 -16.09
N ASN A 43 -3.18 6.12 -16.09
CA ASN A 43 -3.26 4.69 -15.80
C ASN A 43 -2.02 4.26 -15.00
N LEU A 44 -2.15 3.18 -14.23
CA LEU A 44 -1.01 2.47 -13.66
C LEU A 44 -0.16 1.86 -14.78
N ASN A 45 1.15 1.88 -14.63
CA ASN A 45 2.07 1.17 -15.52
C ASN A 45 1.85 -0.35 -15.38
N PRO A 46 1.32 -1.05 -16.40
CA PRO A 46 0.99 -2.48 -16.28
C PRO A 46 2.21 -3.41 -16.20
N LYS A 47 3.42 -2.90 -16.47
CA LYS A 47 4.66 -3.65 -16.24
C LYS A 47 5.06 -3.71 -14.77
N VAL A 48 4.48 -2.85 -13.94
CA VAL A 48 4.78 -2.73 -12.51
C VAL A 48 3.57 -3.10 -11.68
N TRP A 49 2.38 -2.62 -12.07
CA TRP A 49 1.17 -2.67 -11.27
C TRP A 49 0.12 -3.60 -11.85
N MET A 50 -0.54 -4.33 -10.98
CA MET A 50 -1.79 -5.01 -11.26
C MET A 50 -2.93 -4.38 -10.46
N LYS A 51 -4.15 -4.43 -11.03
CA LYS A 51 -5.39 -3.94 -10.41
C LYS A 51 -6.26 -5.08 -9.86
N LEU A 52 -5.71 -6.27 -9.75
CA LEU A 52 -6.33 -7.46 -9.15
C LEU A 52 -5.34 -8.12 -8.21
N ARG A 53 -5.83 -9.01 -7.37
CA ARG A 53 -5.04 -9.74 -6.37
C ARG A 53 -3.91 -10.57 -6.97
N GLY A 54 -4.10 -11.09 -8.19
CA GLY A 54 -3.13 -11.90 -8.92
C GLY A 54 -3.38 -11.85 -10.43
N LEU A 55 -2.74 -12.76 -11.18
CA LEU A 55 -2.86 -12.85 -12.63
C LEU A 55 -4.13 -13.58 -13.04
N GLY A 56 -4.99 -12.90 -13.81
CA GLY A 56 -6.19 -13.47 -14.42
C GLY A 56 -7.52 -13.06 -13.78
N PRO A 57 -8.62 -13.35 -14.44
CA PRO A 57 -9.96 -12.91 -14.02
C PRO A 57 -10.48 -13.56 -12.73
N GLY A 58 -9.89 -14.68 -12.31
CA GLY A 58 -10.26 -15.37 -11.07
C GLY A 58 -9.77 -14.70 -9.79
N TYR A 59 -8.88 -13.72 -9.88
CA TYR A 59 -8.30 -13.02 -8.71
C TYR A 59 -9.10 -11.79 -8.28
N ARG A 60 -10.42 -11.90 -8.33
CA ARG A 60 -11.36 -10.89 -7.85
C ARG A 60 -11.87 -11.18 -6.44
N GLU A 61 -11.57 -12.36 -5.90
CA GLU A 61 -11.96 -12.75 -4.54
C GLU A 61 -11.24 -11.91 -3.49
N PRO A 62 -11.88 -11.66 -2.33
CA PRO A 62 -11.20 -11.09 -1.18
C PRO A 62 -10.07 -12.01 -0.69
N TYR A 63 -9.13 -11.45 0.09
CA TYR A 63 -8.06 -12.24 0.71
C TYR A 63 -8.59 -13.16 1.80
N ASN A 64 -9.60 -12.71 2.51
CA ASN A 64 -10.27 -13.49 3.53
C ASN A 64 -11.79 -13.49 3.26
N PRO A 65 -12.30 -14.46 2.47
CA PRO A 65 -13.72 -14.52 2.13
C PRO A 65 -14.67 -14.66 3.33
N ASP A 66 -14.16 -15.17 4.46
CA ASP A 66 -14.96 -15.35 5.68
C ASP A 66 -15.11 -14.06 6.51
N MET A 67 -14.28 -13.05 6.21
CA MET A 67 -14.23 -11.79 6.95
C MET A 67 -14.53 -10.55 6.08
N ASP A 68 -14.28 -10.65 4.78
CA ASP A 68 -14.37 -9.51 3.87
C ASP A 68 -15.73 -9.51 3.14
N ASP A 69 -16.46 -8.41 3.23
CA ASP A 69 -17.74 -8.19 2.53
C ASP A 69 -17.58 -7.64 1.11
N SER A 70 -16.36 -7.48 0.62
CA SER A 70 -16.08 -6.86 -0.67
C SER A 70 -15.18 -7.73 -1.54
N ALA A 71 -15.47 -7.77 -2.83
CA ALA A 71 -14.59 -8.36 -3.83
C ALA A 71 -14.01 -7.31 -4.77
N PHE A 72 -12.99 -7.70 -5.54
CA PHE A 72 -12.19 -6.77 -6.32
C PHE A 72 -12.71 -6.61 -7.76
N ASP A 73 -12.67 -5.36 -8.22
CA ASP A 73 -12.83 -5.04 -9.64
C ASP A 73 -11.77 -4.02 -10.08
N ALA A 74 -11.11 -4.30 -11.20
CA ALA A 74 -10.04 -3.46 -11.73
C ALA A 74 -10.48 -2.01 -12.07
N GLY A 75 -11.76 -1.82 -12.38
CA GLY A 75 -12.34 -0.50 -12.63
C GLY A 75 -12.42 0.38 -11.39
N TYR A 76 -12.32 -0.20 -10.20
CA TYR A 76 -12.32 0.52 -8.92
C TYR A 76 -10.93 0.99 -8.49
N THR A 77 -9.92 0.82 -9.34
CA THR A 77 -8.56 1.35 -9.16
C THR A 77 -8.26 2.31 -10.30
N THR A 78 -8.15 3.60 -10.00
CA THR A 78 -7.97 4.67 -10.99
C THR A 78 -6.79 5.56 -10.66
N VAL A 79 -6.21 6.18 -11.69
CA VAL A 79 -5.14 7.17 -11.55
C VAL A 79 -5.57 8.46 -12.24
N SER A 80 -5.47 9.57 -11.53
CA SER A 80 -5.66 10.90 -12.10
C SER A 80 -5.05 11.98 -11.20
N ASN A 81 -4.54 13.04 -11.80
CA ASN A 81 -4.00 14.21 -11.10
C ASN A 81 -2.96 13.85 -10.02
N GLY A 82 -2.01 12.96 -10.33
CA GLY A 82 -0.96 12.55 -9.40
C GLY A 82 -1.45 11.70 -8.23
N VAL A 83 -2.62 11.07 -8.33
CA VAL A 83 -3.19 10.28 -7.23
C VAL A 83 -3.71 8.94 -7.73
N LEU A 84 -3.28 7.86 -7.10
CA LEU A 84 -3.94 6.57 -7.15
C LEU A 84 -5.18 6.60 -6.23
N ARG A 85 -6.33 6.23 -6.77
CA ARG A 85 -7.57 6.09 -6.02
C ARG A 85 -8.04 4.66 -6.03
N ILE A 86 -8.23 4.11 -4.85
CA ILE A 86 -8.89 2.83 -4.64
C ILE A 86 -10.30 3.13 -4.16
N HIS A 87 -11.26 2.89 -5.03
CA HIS A 87 -12.66 3.17 -4.76
C HIS A 87 -13.29 2.01 -4.02
N TRP A 88 -14.31 2.33 -3.25
CA TRP A 88 -15.21 1.38 -2.63
C TRP A 88 -16.65 1.83 -2.86
N LYS A 89 -17.56 0.89 -3.12
CA LYS A 89 -18.97 1.18 -3.39
C LYS A 89 -19.87 0.05 -2.94
N ALA A 90 -21.06 0.40 -2.44
CA ALA A 90 -22.16 -0.53 -2.23
C ALA A 90 -22.73 -0.94 -3.63
N ALA A 91 -22.03 -1.85 -4.28
CA ALA A 91 -22.36 -2.42 -5.57
C ALA A 91 -22.10 -3.93 -5.48
N PRO A 92 -23.13 -4.76 -5.46
CA PRO A 92 -22.96 -6.21 -5.37
C PRO A 92 -22.14 -6.77 -6.53
N ILE A 93 -21.27 -7.72 -6.23
CA ILE A 93 -20.41 -8.39 -7.20
C ILE A 93 -20.38 -9.89 -6.92
N THR A 94 -20.55 -10.71 -7.96
CA THR A 94 -20.45 -12.16 -7.84
C THR A 94 -19.11 -12.66 -8.38
N VAL A 95 -18.39 -13.39 -7.54
CA VAL A 95 -17.08 -13.98 -7.87
C VAL A 95 -17.10 -15.45 -7.46
N LYS A 96 -16.81 -16.35 -8.39
CA LYS A 96 -16.80 -17.81 -8.19
C LYS A 96 -18.04 -18.37 -7.46
N GLY A 97 -19.21 -17.81 -7.76
CA GLY A 97 -20.47 -18.25 -7.17
C GLY A 97 -20.82 -17.62 -5.82
N ALA A 98 -19.93 -16.91 -5.18
CA ALA A 98 -20.23 -16.11 -3.98
C ALA A 98 -20.57 -14.67 -4.35
N THR A 99 -21.58 -14.09 -3.70
CA THR A 99 -21.98 -12.69 -3.92
C THR A 99 -21.57 -11.85 -2.71
N TYR A 100 -20.78 -10.81 -3.00
CA TYR A 100 -20.31 -9.84 -2.05
C TYR A 100 -21.11 -8.53 -2.20
N PRO A 101 -21.61 -7.92 -1.12
CA PRO A 101 -22.43 -6.72 -1.20
C PRO A 101 -21.69 -5.47 -1.66
N TYR A 102 -20.36 -5.50 -1.63
CA TYR A 102 -19.53 -4.37 -2.00
C TYR A 102 -18.49 -4.73 -3.05
N THR A 103 -18.16 -3.73 -3.88
CA THR A 103 -17.05 -3.80 -4.82
C THR A 103 -15.97 -2.80 -4.43
N THR A 104 -14.72 -3.22 -4.48
CA THR A 104 -13.55 -2.39 -4.19
C THR A 104 -12.42 -2.61 -5.18
N GLY A 105 -11.41 -1.74 -5.13
CA GLY A 105 -10.19 -1.86 -5.91
C GLY A 105 -9.02 -2.43 -5.11
N VAL A 106 -7.97 -2.77 -5.83
CA VAL A 106 -6.65 -3.16 -5.32
C VAL A 106 -5.57 -2.71 -6.29
N ALA A 107 -4.42 -2.33 -5.78
CA ALA A 107 -3.20 -2.17 -6.57
C ALA A 107 -2.06 -2.99 -5.95
N THR A 108 -1.33 -3.73 -6.76
CA THR A 108 -0.21 -4.56 -6.29
C THR A 108 0.93 -4.58 -7.30
N THR A 109 2.17 -4.64 -6.80
CA THR A 109 3.37 -4.77 -7.62
C THR A 109 3.84 -6.22 -7.76
N ALA A 110 3.01 -7.20 -7.40
CA ALA A 110 3.40 -8.61 -7.24
C ALA A 110 4.18 -9.22 -8.42
N THR A 111 3.95 -8.75 -9.64
CA THR A 111 4.65 -9.26 -10.85
C THR A 111 5.69 -8.31 -11.41
N GLY A 112 5.68 -7.03 -11.03
CA GLY A 112 6.50 -6.00 -11.65
C GLY A 112 7.65 -5.48 -10.81
N PHE A 113 7.49 -5.43 -9.48
CA PHE A 113 8.52 -4.93 -8.58
C PHE A 113 8.48 -5.65 -7.24
N ASN A 114 9.58 -6.25 -6.88
CA ASN A 114 9.77 -6.96 -5.63
C ASN A 114 11.05 -6.47 -4.95
N PHE A 115 11.04 -6.46 -3.62
CA PHE A 115 12.21 -6.06 -2.83
C PHE A 115 12.26 -6.84 -1.51
N ARG A 116 13.43 -6.82 -0.90
CA ARG A 116 13.69 -7.34 0.44
C ARG A 116 14.56 -6.33 1.17
N TYR A 117 14.13 -5.92 2.35
CA TYR A 117 14.74 -4.85 3.15
C TYR A 117 14.75 -3.48 2.46
N GLY A 118 14.87 -2.47 3.24
CA GLY A 118 14.92 -1.09 2.78
C GLY A 118 13.90 -0.20 3.47
N VAL A 119 13.73 0.99 2.93
CA VAL A 119 12.70 1.92 3.38
C VAL A 119 11.58 1.96 2.37
N ILE A 120 10.38 1.71 2.84
CA ILE A 120 9.15 1.73 2.05
C ILE A 120 8.26 2.82 2.60
N GLU A 121 7.79 3.68 1.73
CA GLU A 121 6.98 4.84 2.11
C GLU A 121 5.79 5.01 1.17
N ALA A 122 4.63 5.32 1.74
CA ALA A 122 3.46 5.74 1.00
C ALA A 122 2.78 6.92 1.69
N ARG A 123 2.40 7.91 0.89
CA ARG A 123 1.57 9.04 1.33
C ARG A 123 0.12 8.73 1.03
N ILE A 124 -0.71 8.61 2.07
CA ILE A 124 -2.07 8.08 1.99
C ILE A 124 -3.05 9.09 2.59
N TRP A 125 -4.19 9.26 1.92
CA TRP A 125 -5.35 9.98 2.42
C TRP A 125 -6.51 9.01 2.61
N LEU A 126 -7.19 9.09 3.74
CA LEU A 126 -8.33 8.24 4.09
C LEU A 126 -9.58 9.08 4.38
N PRO A 127 -10.75 8.67 3.89
CA PRO A 127 -12.00 9.33 4.24
C PRO A 127 -12.38 9.07 5.70
N ARG A 128 -13.13 9.99 6.29
CA ARG A 128 -13.75 9.83 7.62
C ARG A 128 -15.11 9.13 7.50
N ILE A 129 -15.07 7.87 7.12
CA ILE A 129 -16.29 7.03 7.02
C ILE A 129 -16.09 5.76 7.83
N SER A 130 -17.18 5.21 8.39
CA SER A 130 -17.13 3.96 9.15
C SER A 130 -17.27 2.75 8.25
N GLY A 131 -16.72 1.61 8.69
CA GLY A 131 -16.94 0.30 8.08
C GLY A 131 -16.02 -0.02 6.90
N ILE A 132 -14.92 0.72 6.71
CA ILE A 132 -13.86 0.34 5.76
C ILE A 132 -12.57 0.01 6.52
N ALA A 133 -11.76 -0.87 5.95
CA ALA A 133 -10.46 -1.26 6.47
C ALA A 133 -9.42 -1.25 5.34
N PRO A 134 -8.97 -0.08 4.88
CA PRO A 134 -7.87 0.03 3.93
C PRO A 134 -6.60 -0.54 4.52
N THR A 135 -5.68 -1.03 3.68
CA THR A 135 -4.42 -1.61 4.15
C THR A 135 -3.28 -1.30 3.20
N PHE A 136 -2.16 -0.92 3.76
CA PHE A 136 -0.87 -0.81 3.07
C PHE A 136 0.07 -1.88 3.65
N TRP A 137 0.43 -2.89 2.86
CA TRP A 137 1.03 -4.11 3.34
C TRP A 137 1.92 -4.83 2.34
N LEU A 138 2.68 -5.81 2.82
CA LEU A 138 3.62 -6.61 2.06
C LEU A 138 3.30 -8.10 2.21
N LEU A 139 3.34 -8.82 1.10
CA LEU A 139 3.22 -10.28 1.07
C LEU A 139 4.35 -10.92 0.26
N PRO A 140 4.67 -12.20 0.50
CA PRO A 140 5.64 -12.95 -0.30
C PRO A 140 5.23 -13.08 -1.77
N THR A 141 6.22 -13.28 -2.64
CA THR A 141 6.03 -13.76 -4.01
C THR A 141 6.54 -15.19 -4.16
N PRO A 142 5.88 -16.04 -4.96
CA PRO A 142 4.64 -15.78 -5.66
C PRO A 142 3.46 -15.65 -4.70
N VAL A 143 2.50 -14.81 -5.11
CA VAL A 143 1.30 -14.50 -4.33
C VAL A 143 0.51 -15.77 -4.04
N ASP A 144 -0.03 -15.85 -2.82
CA ASP A 144 -0.91 -16.92 -2.33
C ASP A 144 -0.25 -18.29 -2.12
N SER A 145 1.08 -18.41 -2.28
CA SER A 145 1.77 -19.72 -2.14
C SER A 145 2.52 -19.91 -0.81
N THR A 146 2.80 -18.86 -0.08
CA THR A 146 3.72 -18.91 1.07
C THR A 146 3.31 -18.02 2.25
N TRP A 147 2.03 -17.88 2.51
CA TRP A 147 1.59 -17.17 3.71
C TRP A 147 1.66 -18.04 4.96
N PRO A 148 2.11 -17.53 6.11
CA PRO A 148 2.86 -16.29 6.29
C PRO A 148 4.29 -16.39 5.74
N PRO A 149 5.10 -15.31 5.69
CA PRO A 149 4.96 -14.06 6.44
C PRO A 149 4.13 -12.99 5.74
N GLU A 150 3.72 -11.96 6.54
CA GLU A 150 3.04 -10.76 6.09
C GLU A 150 3.49 -9.57 6.92
N ILE A 151 3.65 -8.40 6.30
CA ILE A 151 3.95 -7.16 7.01
C ILE A 151 2.87 -6.13 6.65
N ASP A 152 2.04 -5.78 7.61
CA ASP A 152 1.08 -4.69 7.47
C ASP A 152 1.75 -3.39 7.92
N ILE A 153 2.16 -2.57 6.95
CA ILE A 153 2.80 -1.29 7.25
C ILE A 153 1.78 -0.35 7.89
N ALA A 154 0.54 -0.37 7.40
CA ALA A 154 -0.59 0.32 8.01
C ALA A 154 -1.89 -0.40 7.67
N GLU A 155 -2.50 -1.03 8.65
CA GLU A 155 -3.90 -1.48 8.63
C GLU A 155 -4.76 -0.40 9.23
N PHE A 156 -5.71 0.10 8.46
CA PHE A 156 -6.60 1.15 8.91
C PHE A 156 -7.92 0.57 9.39
N SER A 157 -8.34 0.98 10.57
CA SER A 157 -9.68 0.71 11.07
C SER A 157 -10.47 2.01 11.14
N THR A 158 -11.70 1.98 10.65
CA THR A 158 -12.59 3.12 10.70
C THR A 158 -13.71 2.84 11.71
N GLY A 159 -13.56 3.38 12.89
CA GLY A 159 -14.49 3.24 13.99
C GLY A 159 -15.74 4.11 13.87
N ALA A 160 -16.54 4.15 14.94
CA ALA A 160 -17.71 5.01 15.04
C ALA A 160 -17.33 6.48 14.77
N GLN A 161 -18.25 7.23 14.17
CA GLN A 161 -18.09 8.65 13.85
C GLN A 161 -16.95 8.96 12.84
N GLY A 162 -16.48 7.93 12.09
CA GLY A 162 -15.43 8.10 11.10
C GLY A 162 -14.04 8.36 11.70
N LYS A 163 -13.81 7.96 12.95
CA LYS A 163 -12.47 7.93 13.55
C LYS A 163 -11.63 6.91 12.80
N VAL A 164 -10.45 7.31 12.33
CA VAL A 164 -9.51 6.46 11.59
C VAL A 164 -8.27 6.24 12.43
N ASP A 165 -8.04 4.99 12.80
CA ASP A 165 -6.81 4.55 13.46
C ASP A 165 -6.00 3.67 12.50
N ALA A 166 -4.69 3.61 12.67
CA ALA A 166 -3.81 2.73 11.91
C ALA A 166 -3.01 1.83 12.86
N HIS A 167 -2.89 0.57 12.47
CA HIS A 167 -2.16 -0.45 13.21
C HIS A 167 -1.02 -0.99 12.34
N PHE A 168 0.04 -1.41 12.99
CA PHE A 168 1.11 -2.19 12.40
C PHE A 168 1.00 -3.65 12.82
N ASN A 169 1.21 -4.58 11.88
CA ASN A 169 1.22 -6.00 12.17
C ASN A 169 2.35 -6.72 11.43
N VAL A 170 2.80 -7.84 11.98
CA VAL A 170 3.59 -8.84 11.26
C VAL A 170 3.04 -10.22 11.59
N HIS A 171 2.66 -10.96 10.57
CA HIS A 171 2.29 -12.36 10.71
C HIS A 171 3.48 -13.24 10.32
N TYR A 172 3.83 -14.20 11.16
CA TYR A 172 4.93 -15.13 10.91
C TYR A 172 4.65 -16.53 11.49
N GLN A 173 5.42 -17.52 11.05
CA GLN A 173 5.35 -18.86 11.61
C GLN A 173 6.51 -19.14 12.57
N LYS A 174 6.19 -19.78 13.69
CA LYS A 174 7.18 -20.37 14.60
C LYS A 174 6.71 -21.73 15.08
N ASN A 175 7.54 -22.75 14.87
CA ASN A 175 7.25 -24.13 15.28
C ASN A 175 5.89 -24.62 14.74
N GLY A 176 5.59 -24.33 13.46
CA GLY A 176 4.33 -24.71 12.82
C GLY A 176 3.09 -23.95 13.30
N ARG A 177 3.24 -22.94 14.15
CA ARG A 177 2.13 -22.13 14.68
C ARG A 177 2.21 -20.70 14.14
N LEU A 178 1.09 -20.16 13.73
CA LEU A 178 0.94 -18.76 13.41
C LEU A 178 1.24 -17.90 14.64
N ARG A 179 2.03 -16.84 14.44
CA ARG A 179 2.37 -15.82 15.43
C ARG A 179 2.14 -14.46 14.82
N GLN A 180 1.95 -13.48 15.68
CA GLN A 180 1.74 -12.09 15.30
C GLN A 180 2.59 -11.19 16.19
N ILE A 181 3.25 -10.22 15.56
CA ILE A 181 3.79 -9.05 16.24
C ILE A 181 2.72 -7.97 16.08
N ALA A 182 1.86 -7.84 17.05
CA ALA A 182 0.91 -6.75 17.08
C ALA A 182 1.60 -5.51 17.62
N GLY A 183 1.73 -4.50 16.78
CA GLY A 183 2.19 -3.19 17.20
C GLY A 183 1.02 -2.35 17.63
N PHE A 184 0.71 -2.33 18.93
CA PHE A 184 0.01 -1.19 19.47
C PHE A 184 1.08 -0.23 20.03
N PRO A 185 1.29 0.89 19.43
CA PRO A 185 0.33 1.98 19.43
C PRO A 185 -0.29 2.20 18.05
N THR A 186 -1.54 2.62 18.06
CA THR A 186 -2.11 3.37 16.96
C THR A 186 -1.14 4.46 16.53
N TYR A 187 -0.92 4.60 15.23
CA TYR A 187 -0.04 5.67 14.70
C TYR A 187 -0.41 7.08 15.15
N GLY A 188 -1.52 7.27 15.82
CA GLY A 188 -2.03 8.55 16.29
C GLY A 188 -3.55 8.56 16.30
N GLU A 189 -4.13 9.65 16.79
CA GLU A 189 -5.56 9.81 16.85
C GLU A 189 -6.11 10.41 15.56
N ASN A 190 -7.15 9.77 15.00
CA ASN A 190 -7.98 10.27 13.93
C ASN A 190 -7.23 10.71 12.65
N LEU A 191 -6.55 9.77 12.02
CA LEU A 191 -5.75 9.97 10.80
C LEU A 191 -6.59 10.22 9.52
N GLY A 192 -7.91 10.21 9.62
CA GLY A 192 -8.80 10.45 8.47
C GLY A 192 -8.93 11.92 8.09
N GLY A 193 -9.19 12.17 6.80
CA GLY A 193 -9.44 13.51 6.24
C GLY A 193 -8.19 14.35 6.02
N ALA A 194 -7.01 13.79 6.18
CA ALA A 194 -5.73 14.42 5.90
C ALA A 194 -4.77 13.45 5.17
N TRP A 195 -3.74 14.00 4.55
CA TRP A 195 -2.65 13.23 3.99
C TRP A 195 -1.61 12.96 5.08
N HIS A 196 -1.28 11.67 5.25
CA HIS A 196 -0.22 11.21 6.13
C HIS A 196 0.77 10.34 5.38
N THR A 197 2.02 10.35 5.81
CA THR A 197 3.09 9.52 5.25
C THR A 197 3.40 8.38 6.21
N TYR A 198 3.20 7.15 5.73
CA TYR A 198 3.47 5.91 6.46
C TYR A 198 4.74 5.30 5.92
N THR A 199 5.73 5.11 6.79
CA THR A 199 7.06 4.62 6.42
C THR A 199 7.44 3.42 7.26
N LEU A 200 7.98 2.38 6.59
CA LEU A 200 8.64 1.24 7.21
C LEU A 200 10.14 1.28 6.88
N ASP A 201 11.01 1.37 7.87
CA ASP A 201 12.43 1.01 7.78
C ASP A 201 12.58 -0.46 8.18
N TRP A 202 12.68 -1.34 7.19
CA TRP A 202 12.78 -2.78 7.37
C TRP A 202 14.22 -3.26 7.14
N ARG A 203 14.81 -3.82 8.18
CA ARG A 203 16.17 -4.35 8.19
C ARG A 203 16.18 -5.81 8.67
N PRO A 204 17.24 -6.58 8.45
CA PRO A 204 17.31 -7.98 8.88
C PRO A 204 16.98 -8.22 10.36
N ASN A 205 17.33 -7.26 11.23
CA ASN A 205 17.20 -7.41 12.69
C ASN A 205 16.33 -6.32 13.33
N SER A 206 15.67 -5.48 12.56
CA SER A 206 14.80 -4.43 13.11
C SER A 206 13.79 -3.95 12.09
N MET A 207 12.65 -3.50 12.61
CA MET A 207 11.62 -2.80 11.86
C MET A 207 11.27 -1.52 12.62
N THR A 208 11.26 -0.39 11.93
CA THR A 208 10.86 0.89 12.52
C THR A 208 9.74 1.49 11.70
N MET A 209 8.64 1.82 12.36
CA MET A 209 7.49 2.49 11.77
C MET A 209 7.58 3.98 12.03
N LEU A 210 7.34 4.77 10.98
CA LEU A 210 7.30 6.21 11.09
C LEU A 210 5.96 6.73 10.55
N LEU A 211 5.43 7.75 11.22
CA LEU A 211 4.30 8.57 10.75
C LEU A 211 4.81 9.99 10.53
N ASP A 212 4.59 10.53 9.34
CA ASP A 212 5.03 11.87 8.96
C ASP A 212 6.50 12.14 9.31
N GLY A 213 7.36 11.13 9.06
CA GLY A 213 8.79 11.17 9.31
C GLY A 213 9.23 10.98 10.77
N LYS A 214 8.29 10.80 11.70
CA LYS A 214 8.61 10.57 13.14
C LYS A 214 8.46 9.09 13.47
N ALA A 215 9.48 8.48 14.07
CA ALA A 215 9.41 7.11 14.54
C ALA A 215 8.34 6.98 15.66
N VAL A 216 7.39 6.08 15.44
CA VAL A 216 6.28 5.80 16.36
C VAL A 216 6.40 4.43 17.01
N TYR A 217 7.07 3.50 16.33
CA TYR A 217 7.29 2.15 16.86
C TYR A 217 8.60 1.57 16.32
N ARG A 218 9.31 0.80 17.15
CA ARG A 218 10.47 0.02 16.75
C ARG A 218 10.43 -1.38 17.35
N TYR A 219 10.70 -2.36 16.51
CA TYR A 219 10.77 -3.77 16.89
C TYR A 219 12.13 -4.35 16.51
N THR A 220 12.71 -5.15 17.43
CA THR A 220 14.02 -5.82 17.24
C THR A 220 13.98 -7.28 17.65
N GLY A 221 12.79 -7.84 17.82
CA GLY A 221 12.59 -9.20 18.28
C GLY A 221 12.58 -10.22 17.16
N GLU A 222 12.12 -11.39 17.53
CA GLU A 222 11.96 -12.54 16.66
C GLU A 222 10.78 -12.35 15.67
N GLY A 223 10.82 -13.09 14.55
CA GLY A 223 9.73 -13.07 13.56
C GLY A 223 9.80 -11.96 12.53
N ILE A 224 10.88 -11.16 12.51
CA ILE A 224 11.12 -10.22 11.42
C ILE A 224 11.26 -11.03 10.12
N PRO A 225 10.41 -10.81 9.12
CA PRO A 225 10.44 -11.58 7.89
C PRO A 225 11.74 -11.39 7.12
N LEU A 226 12.33 -12.51 6.67
CA LEU A 226 13.58 -12.52 5.92
C LEU A 226 13.37 -12.61 4.41
N ASP A 227 12.19 -13.07 3.97
CA ASP A 227 11.91 -13.46 2.58
C ASP A 227 10.61 -12.88 2.02
N VAL A 228 10.18 -11.71 2.48
CA VAL A 228 9.00 -11.03 1.90
C VAL A 228 9.43 -10.14 0.74
N ASN A 229 8.72 -10.22 -0.38
CA ASN A 229 9.12 -9.56 -1.62
C ASN A 229 7.95 -8.88 -2.37
N VAL A 230 7.01 -8.21 -1.71
CA VAL A 230 5.90 -7.54 -2.43
C VAL A 230 5.37 -6.30 -1.73
N CYS A 231 4.97 -5.29 -2.50
CA CYS A 231 4.21 -4.15 -2.01
C CYS A 231 2.76 -4.23 -2.50
N ARG A 232 1.78 -3.97 -1.63
CA ARG A 232 0.36 -3.92 -1.96
C ARG A 232 -0.34 -2.75 -1.29
N LEU A 233 -1.27 -2.15 -2.03
CA LEU A 233 -2.23 -1.18 -1.52
C LEU A 233 -3.62 -1.76 -1.66
N LEU A 234 -4.34 -1.91 -0.56
CA LEU A 234 -5.66 -2.51 -0.52
C LEU A 234 -6.67 -1.65 0.21
N GLN A 235 -7.92 -1.80 -0.18
CA GLN A 235 -9.06 -1.38 0.61
C GLN A 235 -9.95 -2.60 0.89
N ARG A 236 -10.27 -2.84 2.17
CA ARG A 236 -11.23 -3.85 2.64
C ARG A 236 -12.42 -3.17 3.28
N ARG A 237 -13.52 -3.90 3.43
CA ARG A 237 -14.59 -3.57 4.35
C ARG A 237 -14.79 -4.71 5.34
N HIS A 238 -14.93 -4.38 6.62
CA HIS A 238 -15.47 -5.24 7.65
C HIS A 238 -16.90 -4.84 7.97
N GLU A 239 -17.76 -5.81 8.30
CA GLU A 239 -19.06 -5.50 8.88
C GLU A 239 -18.89 -4.70 10.18
N GLY A 240 -19.66 -3.63 10.29
CA GLY A 240 -19.69 -2.81 11.48
C GLY A 240 -20.16 -3.62 12.69
N GLY A 241 -19.32 -3.72 13.72
CA GLY A 241 -19.77 -4.09 15.05
C GLY A 241 -19.35 -5.43 15.62
N LYS A 242 -18.71 -6.31 14.91
CA LYS A 242 -17.92 -7.36 15.55
C LYS A 242 -16.46 -6.92 15.51
N ALA A 243 -15.98 -6.40 16.63
CA ALA A 243 -14.56 -6.39 16.90
C ALA A 243 -14.07 -7.80 16.57
N GLY A 244 -13.23 -7.91 15.55
CA GLY A 244 -12.66 -9.19 15.16
C GLY A 244 -12.17 -9.84 16.44
N ALA A 245 -12.63 -11.06 16.72
CA ALA A 245 -12.16 -11.80 17.85
C ALA A 245 -10.66 -11.88 17.70
N GLY A 246 -9.96 -11.05 18.46
CA GLY A 246 -8.52 -11.11 18.53
C GLY A 246 -8.19 -12.56 18.84
N LEU A 247 -7.33 -13.17 18.04
CA LEU A 247 -6.72 -14.45 18.41
C LEU A 247 -5.99 -14.18 19.73
N HIS A 248 -6.68 -14.42 20.83
CA HIS A 248 -6.07 -14.41 22.14
C HIS A 248 -5.08 -15.57 22.17
N ALA A 249 -3.80 -15.23 22.14
CA ALA A 249 -2.75 -16.16 22.51
C ALA A 249 -2.90 -16.39 24.02
N GLY A 250 -3.29 -17.61 24.40
CA GLY A 250 -3.04 -18.17 25.70
C GLY A 250 -1.61 -18.70 25.78
#